data_57f42363e37aa13db4dca45471a14371
#
_entry.id   57f42363e37aa13db4dca45471a14371
#
_cell.length_a   1.000
_cell.length_b   1.000
_cell.length_c   1.000
_cell.angle_alpha   90.00
_cell.angle_beta   90.00
_cell.angle_gamma   90.00
#
_symmetry.space_group_name_H-M   'P 1'
#
loop_
_entity.id
_entity.type
_entity.pdbx_description
1 polymer ?
#
loop_
_entity_poly.entity_id
_entity_poly.type
_entity_poly.pdbx_seq_one_letter_code
_entity_poly.pdbx_strand_id
1 'polypeptide(L)' 'MSLDLLVQALLNGFGLAMVYVLVALGLTLIFSILEIINFAHGE' A
#
# COMPACT_ATOMS: atom_id res chain seq x y z
N MET A 1 -17.27 6.73 25.12
CA MET A 1 -16.96 5.76 24.05
C MET A 1 -16.72 4.40 24.68
N SER A 2 -17.36 3.37 24.15
CA SER A 2 -17.18 2.03 24.70
C SER A 2 -15.87 1.41 24.18
N LEU A 3 -15.34 0.49 24.96
CA LEU A 3 -14.13 -0.25 24.56
C LEU A 3 -14.36 -1.04 23.27
N ASP A 4 -15.55 -1.63 23.14
CA ASP A 4 -15.94 -2.35 21.93
C ASP A 4 -15.85 -1.48 20.68
N LEU A 5 -16.39 -0.28 20.77
CA LEU A 5 -16.38 0.64 19.64
C LEU A 5 -14.96 1.04 19.27
N LEU A 6 -14.12 1.27 20.28
CA LEU A 6 -12.72 1.63 20.06
C LEU A 6 -11.97 0.49 19.36
N VAL A 7 -12.16 -0.73 19.83
CA VAL A 7 -11.51 -1.91 19.23
C VAL A 7 -11.97 -2.10 17.80
N GLN A 8 -13.26 -1.97 17.54
CA GLN A 8 -13.79 -2.08 16.19
C GLN A 8 -13.18 -1.02 15.25
N ALA A 9 -13.08 0.20 15.73
CA ALA A 9 -12.49 1.29 14.93
C ALA A 9 -11.03 1.00 14.60
N LEU A 10 -10.28 0.49 15.58
CA LEU A 10 -8.87 0.15 15.36
C LEU A 10 -8.71 -0.98 14.35
N LEU A 11 -9.55 -2.01 14.47
CA LEU A 11 -9.50 -3.15 13.55
C LEU A 11 -9.86 -2.72 12.13
N ASN A 12 -10.89 -1.92 11.99
CA ASN A 12 -11.33 -1.42 10.68
C ASN A 12 -10.25 -0.53 10.06
N GLY A 13 -9.67 0.36 10.85
CA GLY A 13 -8.61 1.23 10.38
C GLY A 13 -7.37 0.46 9.97
N PHE A 14 -7.00 -0.55 10.74
CA PHE A 14 -5.86 -1.41 10.43
C PHE A 14 -6.09 -2.16 9.11
N GLY A 15 -7.28 -2.73 8.92
CA GLY A 15 -7.61 -3.43 7.68
C GLY A 15 -7.52 -2.53 6.47
N LEU A 16 -8.07 -1.32 6.58
CA LEU A 16 -8.02 -0.35 5.49
C LEU A 16 -6.59 0.08 5.19
N ALA A 17 -5.80 0.31 6.24
CA ALA A 17 -4.39 0.69 6.08
C ALA A 17 -3.60 -0.40 5.36
N MET A 18 -3.88 -1.67 5.65
CA MET A 18 -3.22 -2.78 4.97
C MET A 18 -3.50 -2.76 3.47
N VAL A 19 -4.74 -2.47 3.08
CA VAL A 19 -5.11 -2.38 1.67
C VAL A 19 -4.32 -1.24 0.99
N TYR A 20 -4.25 -0.09 1.64
CA TYR A 20 -3.49 1.04 1.08
C TYR A 20 -2.01 0.72 0.95
N VAL A 21 -1.44 0.05 1.95
CA VAL A 21 -0.02 -0.34 1.90
C VAL A 21 0.23 -1.32 0.75
N LEU A 22 -0.63 -2.29 0.56
CA LEU A 22 -0.50 -3.25 -0.52
C LEU A 22 -0.56 -2.56 -1.89
N VAL A 23 -1.50 -1.65 -2.07
CA VAL A 23 -1.61 -0.88 -3.31
C VAL A 23 -0.37 -0.04 -3.54
N ALA A 24 0.10 0.64 -2.50
CA ALA A 24 1.28 1.49 -2.59
C ALA A 24 2.52 0.69 -2.95
N LEU A 25 2.70 -0.46 -2.31
CA LEU A 25 3.83 -1.35 -2.62
C LEU A 25 3.75 -1.87 -4.05
N GLY A 26 2.55 -2.28 -4.47
CA GLY A 26 2.36 -2.76 -5.83
C GLY A 26 2.70 -1.71 -6.87
N LEU A 27 2.20 -0.50 -6.68
CA LEU A 27 2.49 0.61 -7.59
C LEU A 27 3.98 0.95 -7.59
N THR A 28 4.60 0.98 -6.41
CA THR A 28 6.03 1.27 -6.31
C THR A 28 6.86 0.26 -7.08
N LEU A 29 6.52 -1.02 -6.95
CA LEU A 29 7.22 -2.07 -7.67
C LEU A 29 7.04 -1.94 -9.18
N ILE A 30 5.82 -1.67 -9.63
CA ILE A 30 5.55 -1.51 -11.05
C ILE A 30 6.35 -0.35 -11.63
N PHE A 31 6.32 0.80 -10.97
CA PHE A 31 7.06 1.97 -11.45
C PHE A 31 8.56 1.75 -11.42
N SER A 32 9.06 1.05 -10.40
CA SER A 32 10.49 0.73 -10.31
C SER A 32 10.94 -0.14 -11.46
N ILE A 33 10.15 -1.16 -11.79
CA ILE A 33 10.44 -2.05 -12.90
C ILE A 33 10.42 -1.29 -14.22
N LEU A 34 9.42 -0.44 -14.43
CA LEU A 34 9.31 0.36 -15.64
C LEU A 34 10.50 1.31 -15.79
N GLU A 35 10.97 1.89 -14.69
CA GLU A 35 12.15 2.76 -14.71
C GLU A 35 13.39 2.00 -15.16
N ILE A 36 13.59 0.81 -14.62
CA ILE A 36 14.72 -0.03 -14.99
C ILE A 36 14.66 -0.38 -16.48
N ILE A 37 13.49 -0.73 -16.98
CA ILE A 37 13.31 -1.06 -18.39
C ILE A 37 13.59 0.16 -19.26
N ASN A 38 13.13 1.34 -18.85
CA ASN A 38 13.39 2.57 -19.59
C ASN A 38 14.87 2.90 -19.65
N PHE A 39 15.59 2.71 -18.54
CA PHE A 39 17.04 2.91 -18.52
C PHE A 39 17.74 1.97 -19.48
N ALA A 40 17.38 0.70 -19.43
CA ALA A 40 17.97 -0.30 -20.32
C ALA A 40 17.65 0.01 -21.77
N HIS A 41 16.44 0.49 -22.04
CA HIS A 41 16.00 0.81 -23.39
C HIS A 41 16.69 2.08 -23.91
N GLY A 42 16.91 3.04 -23.00
CA GLY A 42 17.54 4.30 -23.37
C GLY A 42 19.05 4.20 -23.67
N GLU A 43 19.65 3.15 -23.20
CA GLU A 43 21.04 2.87 -23.45
C GLU A 43 21.24 2.34 -24.88
#